data_d0d987da2e14ae7885d0f07de20d4db6
#
_entry.id   d0d987da2e14ae7885d0f07de20d4db6
#
_cell.length_a   1.000
_cell.length_b   1.000
_cell.length_c   1.000
_cell.angle_alpha   90.00
_cell.angle_beta   90.00
_cell.angle_gamma   90.00
#
_symmetry.space_group_name_H-M   'P 1'
#
loop_
_entity.id
_entity.type
_entity.pdbx_description
1 polymer ?
#
loop_
_entity_poly.entity_id
_entity_poly.type
_entity_poly.pdbx_seq_one_letter_code
_entity_poly.pdbx_strand_id
1 'polypeptide(L)'
;GRFYAKNDNTALWIYESPTPKRIYFNKERVIVIEDELEQAIISKLDDTPNLTQILAHAEQIQPTLYKAIYDGVEYFITIKNTLPTMIDYKDKLSNKIKITLSNPVKDALIPQETLTPVIPQGYDIVNQ
;
A
#
# COMPACT_ATOMS: atom_id res chain seq x y z
N GLY A 1 7.62 -0.94 -9.16
CA GLY A 1 6.32 -1.50 -8.82
C GLY A 1 5.15 -0.62 -9.24
N ARG A 2 3.98 -1.07 -8.93
CA ARG A 2 2.73 -0.36 -9.25
C ARG A 2 1.83 -0.31 -8.03
N PHE A 3 1.03 0.74 -7.95
CA PHE A 3 0.07 0.92 -6.88
C PHE A 3 -1.29 1.36 -7.45
N TYR A 4 -2.34 0.69 -7.02
CA TYR A 4 -3.72 1.01 -7.39
C TYR A 4 -4.54 1.17 -6.11
N ALA A 5 -5.36 2.21 -6.03
CA ALA A 5 -6.22 2.43 -4.88
C ALA A 5 -7.57 3.02 -5.28
N LYS A 6 -8.60 2.59 -4.57
CA LYS A 6 -9.96 3.15 -4.66
C LYS A 6 -10.35 3.78 -3.32
N ASN A 7 -11.34 4.67 -3.35
CA ASN A 7 -11.86 5.34 -2.14
C ASN A 7 -12.68 4.43 -1.23
N ASP A 8 -12.93 3.19 -1.61
CA ASP A 8 -13.59 2.20 -0.77
C ASP A 8 -12.61 1.42 0.13
N ASN A 9 -11.37 1.91 0.26
CA ASN A 9 -10.27 1.29 1.02
C ASN A 9 -9.73 -0.01 0.40
N THR A 10 -10.04 -0.29 -0.87
CA THR A 10 -9.39 -1.38 -1.57
C THR A 10 -8.15 -0.85 -2.29
N ALA A 11 -7.09 -1.64 -2.28
CA ALA A 11 -5.84 -1.28 -2.92
C ALA A 11 -5.05 -2.51 -3.32
N LEU A 12 -4.18 -2.35 -4.29
CA LEU A 12 -3.22 -3.36 -4.72
C LEU A 12 -1.85 -2.72 -4.86
N TRP A 13 -0.88 -3.31 -4.23
CA TRP A 13 0.51 -2.90 -4.34
C TRP A 13 1.31 -4.02 -4.97
N ILE A 14 1.94 -3.76 -6.11
CA ILE A 14 2.76 -4.73 -6.83
C ILE A 14 4.23 -4.36 -6.66
N TYR A 15 4.97 -5.21 -5.96
CA TYR A 15 6.42 -5.12 -5.85
C TYR A 15 7.07 -6.00 -6.92
N GLU A 16 8.05 -5.47 -7.63
CA GLU A 16 8.80 -6.22 -8.63
C GLU A 16 10.18 -6.64 -8.13
N SER A 17 10.75 -5.88 -7.21
CA SER A 17 12.11 -6.06 -6.72
C SER A 17 12.18 -5.63 -5.25
N PRO A 18 13.03 -6.26 -4.42
CA PRO A 18 13.91 -7.39 -4.73
C PRO A 18 13.18 -8.73 -4.87
N THR A 19 12.03 -8.89 -4.20
CA THR A 19 11.21 -10.11 -4.27
C THR A 19 9.85 -9.75 -4.82
N PRO A 20 9.44 -10.33 -5.97
CA PRO A 20 8.12 -10.05 -6.52
C PRO A 20 7.01 -10.47 -5.56
N LYS A 21 6.07 -9.56 -5.29
CA LYS A 21 4.90 -9.86 -4.48
C LYS A 21 3.77 -8.90 -4.81
N ARG A 22 2.54 -9.34 -4.55
CA ARG A 22 1.34 -8.53 -4.71
C ARG A 22 0.65 -8.45 -3.35
N ILE A 23 0.35 -7.22 -2.90
CA ILE A 23 -0.30 -6.98 -1.62
C ILE A 23 -1.67 -6.39 -1.91
N TYR A 24 -2.71 -7.15 -1.59
CA TYR A 24 -4.10 -6.73 -1.73
C TYR A 24 -4.64 -6.26 -0.38
N PHE A 25 -5.17 -5.05 -0.36
CA PHE A 25 -5.85 -4.51 0.82
C PHE A 25 -7.34 -4.46 0.54
N ASN A 26 -8.12 -4.94 1.48
CA ASN A 26 -9.56 -4.70 1.50
C ASN A 26 -9.96 -4.11 2.86
N LYS A 27 -11.25 -4.00 3.14
CA LYS A 27 -11.70 -3.37 4.39
C LYS A 27 -11.29 -4.12 5.66
N GLU A 28 -11.04 -5.42 5.57
CA GLU A 28 -10.83 -6.28 6.74
C GLU A 28 -9.49 -7.02 6.73
N ARG A 29 -8.92 -7.25 5.56
CA ARG A 29 -7.78 -8.16 5.41
C ARG A 29 -6.71 -7.60 4.49
N VAL A 30 -5.51 -8.12 4.71
CA VAL A 30 -4.37 -7.95 3.80
C VAL A 30 -3.99 -9.33 3.29
N ILE A 31 -3.87 -9.46 1.98
CA ILE A 31 -3.47 -10.71 1.35
C ILE A 31 -2.19 -10.46 0.56
N VAL A 32 -1.12 -11.12 0.97
CA VAL A 32 0.19 -11.01 0.31
C VAL A 32 0.41 -12.28 -0.50
N ILE A 33 0.57 -12.15 -1.80
CA ILE A 33 0.87 -13.28 -2.69
C ILE A 33 2.32 -13.17 -3.15
N GLU A 34 3.10 -14.19 -2.82
CA GLU A 34 4.51 -14.28 -3.16
C GLU A 34 4.70 -15.45 -4.14
N ASP A 35 4.75 -15.12 -5.43
CA ASP A 35 4.76 -16.15 -6.49
C ASP A 35 6.02 -17.01 -6.47
N GLU A 36 7.19 -16.46 -6.14
CA GLU A 36 8.43 -17.25 -6.08
C GLU A 36 8.42 -18.28 -4.96
N LEU A 37 7.69 -18.02 -3.89
CA LEU A 37 7.56 -18.93 -2.75
C LEU A 37 6.31 -19.79 -2.84
N GLU A 38 5.47 -19.57 -3.85
CA GLU A 38 4.19 -20.23 -4.05
C GLU A 38 3.34 -20.21 -2.77
N GLN A 39 3.24 -19.03 -2.14
CA GLN A 39 2.48 -18.88 -0.91
C GLN A 39 1.61 -17.62 -0.91
N ALA A 40 0.55 -17.68 -0.13
CA ALA A 40 -0.30 -16.53 0.17
C ALA A 40 -0.41 -16.36 1.68
N ILE A 41 -0.22 -15.15 2.17
CA ILE A 41 -0.32 -14.80 3.59
C ILE A 41 -1.57 -13.96 3.77
N ILE A 42 -2.49 -14.41 4.61
CA ILE A 42 -3.73 -13.70 4.91
C ILE A 42 -3.65 -13.20 6.35
N SER A 43 -3.74 -11.89 6.53
CA SER A 43 -3.67 -11.27 7.86
C SER A 43 -4.77 -10.22 8.03
N LYS A 44 -4.96 -9.79 9.28
CA LYS A 44 -5.90 -8.70 9.58
C LYS A 44 -5.27 -7.37 9.19
N LEU A 45 -6.10 -6.43 8.80
CA LEU A 45 -5.66 -5.11 8.35
C LEU A 45 -4.87 -4.35 9.42
N ASP A 46 -5.16 -4.57 10.69
CA ASP A 46 -4.53 -3.85 11.81
C ASP A 46 -3.02 -4.01 11.86
N ASP A 47 -2.48 -5.07 11.28
CA ASP A 47 -1.05 -5.40 11.36
C ASP A 47 -0.22 -4.80 10.21
N THR A 48 -0.86 -4.20 9.22
CA THR A 48 -0.17 -3.69 8.01
C THR A 48 -0.63 -2.29 7.68
N PRO A 49 0.30 -1.32 7.48
CA PRO A 49 -0.08 0.03 7.08
C PRO A 49 -0.81 0.04 5.75
N ASN A 50 -1.95 0.71 5.70
CA ASN A 50 -2.70 0.93 4.48
C ASN A 50 -2.48 2.37 4.02
N LEU A 51 -1.89 2.54 2.84
CA LEU A 51 -1.57 3.86 2.31
C LEU A 51 -2.81 4.75 2.18
N THR A 52 -3.95 4.19 1.82
CA THR A 52 -5.21 4.95 1.72
C THR A 52 -5.60 5.56 3.07
N GLN A 53 -5.47 4.79 4.16
CA GLN A 53 -5.77 5.29 5.51
C GLN A 53 -4.74 6.33 5.96
N ILE A 54 -3.47 6.14 5.64
CA ILE A 54 -2.41 7.10 5.95
C ILE A 54 -2.71 8.43 5.26
N LEU A 55 -3.06 8.40 3.99
CA LEU A 55 -3.39 9.60 3.23
C LEU A 55 -4.64 10.30 3.75
N ALA A 56 -5.64 9.54 4.20
CA ALA A 56 -6.88 10.09 4.74
C ALA A 56 -6.67 10.87 6.05
N HIS A 57 -5.63 10.55 6.81
CA HIS A 57 -5.31 11.20 8.09
C HIS A 57 -4.19 12.23 7.97
N ALA A 58 -3.73 12.52 6.76
CA ALA A 58 -2.62 13.43 6.55
C ALA A 58 -3.03 14.90 6.75
N GLU A 59 -2.20 15.65 7.47
CA GLU A 59 -2.37 17.08 7.71
C GLU A 59 -1.32 17.87 6.94
N GLN A 60 -1.73 18.96 6.30
CA GLN A 60 -0.80 19.82 5.59
C GLN A 60 0.06 20.60 6.58
N ILE A 61 1.39 20.51 6.41
CA ILE A 61 2.36 21.26 7.23
C ILE A 61 3.14 22.28 6.41
N GLN A 62 3.23 22.08 5.10
CA GLN A 62 3.79 23.04 4.13
C GLN A 62 2.98 22.92 2.83
N PRO A 63 3.15 23.85 1.87
CA PRO A 63 2.32 23.85 0.65
C PRO A 63 2.27 22.51 -0.10
N THR A 64 3.36 21.73 -0.07
CA THR A 64 3.41 20.42 -0.74
C THR A 64 3.69 19.27 0.20
N LEU A 65 3.85 19.54 1.50
CA LEU A 65 4.24 18.52 2.48
C LEU A 65 3.11 18.27 3.47
N TYR A 66 2.74 17.01 3.62
CA TYR A 66 1.72 16.54 4.56
C TYR A 66 2.33 15.55 5.52
N LYS A 67 1.79 15.48 6.72
CA LYS A 67 2.23 14.56 7.76
C LYS A 67 1.06 13.73 8.24
N ALA A 68 1.27 12.43 8.40
CA ALA A 68 0.30 11.53 9.01
C ALA A 68 1.00 10.69 10.08
N ILE A 69 0.27 10.38 11.16
CA ILE A 69 0.74 9.46 12.18
C ILE A 69 -0.20 8.25 12.14
N TYR A 70 0.35 7.09 11.90
CA TYR A 70 -0.40 5.85 11.84
C TYR A 70 0.39 4.76 12.57
N ASP A 71 -0.25 4.11 13.54
CA ASP A 71 0.36 3.04 14.33
C ASP A 71 1.74 3.42 14.92
N GLY A 72 1.84 4.66 15.42
CA GLY A 72 3.06 5.18 16.02
C GLY A 72 4.19 5.54 15.06
N VAL A 73 3.95 5.46 13.76
CA VAL A 73 4.92 5.82 12.72
C VAL A 73 4.52 7.15 12.09
N GLU A 74 5.49 8.06 11.94
CA GLU A 74 5.27 9.33 11.25
C GLU A 74 5.56 9.18 9.75
N TYR A 75 4.59 9.55 8.94
CA TYR A 75 4.73 9.54 7.48
C TYR A 75 4.75 10.96 6.97
N PHE A 76 5.71 11.26 6.10
CA PHE A 76 5.78 12.54 5.41
C PHE A 76 5.46 12.31 3.94
N ILE A 77 4.42 12.98 3.47
CA ILE A 77 3.86 12.75 2.14
C ILE A 77 3.98 14.04 1.33
N THR A 78 4.66 13.95 0.20
CA THR A 78 4.72 15.05 -0.76
C THR A 78 3.56 14.93 -1.71
N ILE A 79 2.70 15.96 -1.75
CA ILE A 79 1.52 16.01 -2.61
C ILE A 79 1.66 17.19 -3.57
N LYS A 80 1.63 16.90 -4.87
CA LYS A 80 1.66 17.91 -5.93
C LYS A 80 0.47 17.70 -6.84
N ASN A 81 -0.23 18.80 -7.18
CA ASN A 81 -1.42 18.75 -8.03
C ASN A 81 -2.47 17.75 -7.51
N THR A 82 -2.70 17.74 -6.19
CA THR A 82 -3.63 16.86 -5.48
C THR A 82 -3.28 15.38 -5.50
N LEU A 83 -2.08 15.02 -5.99
CA LEU A 83 -1.64 13.61 -6.06
C LEU A 83 -0.36 13.42 -5.24
N PRO A 84 -0.25 12.30 -4.50
CA PRO A 84 0.98 11.97 -3.79
C PRO A 84 2.08 11.60 -4.77
N THR A 85 3.29 12.12 -4.54
CA THR A 85 4.46 11.84 -5.38
C THR A 85 5.59 11.16 -4.63
N MET A 86 5.62 11.32 -3.31
CA MET A 86 6.64 10.73 -2.47
C MET A 86 6.13 10.51 -1.07
N ILE A 87 6.55 9.40 -0.46
CA ILE A 87 6.24 9.08 0.93
C ILE A 87 7.55 8.69 1.62
N ASP A 88 7.89 9.41 2.68
CA ASP A 88 9.06 9.14 3.50
C ASP A 88 8.61 8.75 4.89
N TYR A 89 9.19 7.70 5.44
CA TYR A 89 8.96 7.34 6.84
C TYR A 89 10.10 6.51 7.38
N LYS A 90 10.13 6.40 8.72
CA LYS A 90 11.06 5.53 9.42
C LYS A 90 10.22 4.45 10.11
N ASP A 91 10.45 3.20 9.77
CA ASP A 91 9.68 2.10 10.34
C ASP A 91 10.05 1.83 11.81
N LYS A 92 9.36 0.89 12.45
CA LYS A 92 9.59 0.57 13.85
C LYS A 92 10.99 -0.02 14.14
N LEU A 93 11.66 -0.51 13.11
CA LEU A 93 13.03 -1.03 13.19
C LEU A 93 14.09 0.04 12.84
N SER A 94 13.67 1.30 12.73
CA SER A 94 14.54 2.44 12.40
C SER A 94 15.08 2.43 10.96
N ASN A 95 14.47 1.68 10.07
CA ASN A 95 14.79 1.72 8.65
C ASN A 95 14.14 2.94 8.00
N LYS A 96 14.93 3.72 7.28
CA LYS A 96 14.40 4.84 6.49
C LYS A 96 13.85 4.30 5.18
N ILE A 97 12.57 4.57 4.94
CA ILE A 97 11.88 4.11 3.74
C ILE A 97 11.42 5.31 2.94
N LYS A 98 11.69 5.29 1.65
CA LYS A 98 11.29 6.32 0.72
C LYS A 98 10.58 5.67 -0.46
N ILE A 99 9.34 6.06 -0.68
CA ILE A 99 8.53 5.57 -1.78
C ILE A 99 8.32 6.72 -2.75
N THR A 100 8.75 6.56 -3.99
CA THR A 100 8.54 7.54 -5.05
C THR A 100 7.44 7.02 -5.99
N LEU A 101 6.41 7.83 -6.19
CA LEU A 101 5.29 7.51 -7.07
C LEU A 101 5.44 8.28 -8.37
N SER A 102 5.72 7.56 -9.44
CA SER A 102 5.87 8.15 -10.78
C SER A 102 4.56 8.04 -11.56
N ASN A 103 4.26 9.06 -12.35
CA ASN A 103 3.10 9.09 -13.22
C ASN A 103 1.77 8.78 -12.49
N PRO A 104 1.48 9.45 -11.35
CA PRO A 104 0.22 9.22 -10.67
C PRO A 104 -0.95 9.69 -11.53
N VAL A 105 -2.04 8.90 -11.52
CA VAL A 105 -3.26 9.23 -12.26
C VAL A 105 -4.43 9.26 -11.27
N LYS A 106 -5.14 10.38 -11.24
CA LYS A 106 -6.32 10.57 -10.41
C LYS A 106 -7.57 10.18 -11.19
N ASP A 107 -8.56 9.62 -10.48
CA ASP A 107 -9.86 9.24 -11.05
C ASP A 107 -9.74 8.22 -12.19
N ALA A 108 -8.69 7.39 -12.16
CA ALA A 108 -8.54 6.30 -13.11
C ALA A 108 -9.61 5.25 -12.90
N LEU A 109 -10.12 4.69 -13.99
CA LEU A 109 -11.04 3.56 -13.94
C LEU A 109 -10.23 2.29 -13.66
N ILE A 110 -10.37 1.75 -12.46
CA ILE A 110 -9.69 0.51 -12.06
C ILE A 110 -10.72 -0.60 -12.05
N PRO A 111 -10.59 -1.62 -12.92
CA PRO A 111 -11.51 -2.76 -12.90
C PRO A 111 -11.49 -3.45 -11.53
N GLN A 112 -12.64 -3.88 -11.05
CA GLN A 112 -12.74 -4.61 -9.78
C GLN A 112 -11.85 -5.85 -9.77
N GLU A 113 -11.70 -6.50 -10.89
CA GLU A 113 -10.84 -7.68 -11.06
C GLU A 113 -9.37 -7.38 -10.71
N THR A 114 -8.88 -6.18 -11.00
CA THR A 114 -7.52 -5.77 -10.68
C THR A 114 -7.27 -5.79 -9.17
N LEU A 115 -8.28 -5.44 -8.38
CA LEU A 115 -8.17 -5.34 -6.92
C LEU A 115 -8.66 -6.59 -6.19
N THR A 116 -9.12 -7.60 -6.91
CA THR A 116 -9.62 -8.85 -6.33
C THR A 116 -8.51 -9.89 -6.31
N PRO A 117 -8.07 -10.33 -5.12
CA PRO A 117 -7.01 -11.33 -5.04
C PRO A 117 -7.48 -12.69 -5.52
N VAL A 118 -6.68 -13.33 -6.36
CA VAL A 118 -6.86 -14.71 -6.79
C VAL A 118 -5.61 -15.48 -6.42
N ILE A 119 -5.76 -16.42 -5.49
CA ILE A 119 -4.63 -17.25 -5.05
C ILE A 119 -4.51 -18.42 -6.01
N PRO A 120 -3.37 -18.57 -6.72
CA PRO A 120 -3.19 -19.69 -7.63
C PRO A 120 -3.32 -21.03 -6.93
N GLN A 121 -3.84 -22.02 -7.64
CA GLN A 121 -4.00 -23.36 -7.12
C GLN A 121 -2.62 -23.96 -6.75
N GLY A 122 -2.55 -24.63 -5.60
CA GLY A 122 -1.31 -25.26 -5.14
C GLY A 122 -0.43 -24.38 -4.26
N TYR A 123 -0.77 -23.12 -4.09
CA TYR A 123 -0.04 -22.24 -3.18
C TYR A 123 -0.37 -22.57 -1.72
N ASP A 124 0.64 -22.49 -0.87
CA ASP A 124 0.43 -22.60 0.57
C ASP A 124 -0.27 -21.36 1.09
N ILE A 125 -1.27 -21.54 1.93
CA ILE A 125 -2.02 -20.43 2.54
C ILE A 125 -1.66 -20.36 4.02
N VAL A 126 -1.10 -19.22 4.42
CA VAL A 126 -0.72 -18.95 5.80
C VAL A 126 -1.70 -17.92 6.37
N ASN A 127 -2.41 -18.28 7.41
CA ASN A 127 -3.32 -17.36 8.13
C ASN A 127 -2.62 -16.84 9.38
N GLN A 128 -2.56 -15.51 9.49
CA GLN A 128 -1.96 -14.84 10.63
C GLN A 128 -3.00 -14.13 11.48
#